data_da7daa56e51dd564a00d4ea74619d65b
#
_entry.id   da7daa56e51dd564a00d4ea74619d65b
#
_cell.length_a   1.000
_cell.length_b   1.000
_cell.length_c   1.000
_cell.angle_alpha   90.00
_cell.angle_beta   90.00
_cell.angle_gamma   90.00
#
_symmetry.space_group_name_H-M   'P 1'
#
loop_
_entity.id
_entity.type
_entity.pdbx_description
1 polymer ?
#
loop_
_entity_poly.entity_id
_entity_poly.type
_entity_poly.pdbx_seq_one_letter_code
_entity_poly.pdbx_strand_id
1 'polypeptide(L)'
;MPNRMKEGEKSVYRIAVLAEQEAERQRYAEQITRFCETKGLFPQVMQYDDQERFFETSQKDAPTNAVIALSGVAGLNAVEHLRSLCPACRMIWCSDLDFSLHAFRLRADYFLMKPVSEEAFQRGLNAWIE
;
A
#
# COMPACT_ATOMS: atom_id res chain seq x y z
N MET A 1 8.19 20.67 19.38
CA MET A 1 7.92 20.21 19.07
C MET A 1 7.52 20.34 18.24
N PRO A 2 7.73 20.35 18.08
CA PRO A 2 7.09 20.70 17.22
C PRO A 2 6.68 19.91 16.26
N ASN A 3 7.07 19.43 15.67
CA ASN A 3 6.62 18.66 14.80
C ASN A 3 5.97 17.56 15.28
N ARG A 4 5.80 17.44 16.52
CA ARG A 4 5.10 16.44 17.11
C ARG A 4 3.66 16.61 16.83
N MET A 5 2.95 15.54 16.50
CA MET A 5 1.55 15.64 16.28
C MET A 5 0.85 16.01 17.54
N LYS A 6 -0.14 16.88 17.44
CA LYS A 6 -0.93 17.21 18.57
C LYS A 6 -1.81 16.05 18.93
N GLU A 7 -2.22 16.03 20.15
CA GLU A 7 -3.11 15.01 20.60
C GLU A 7 -4.36 15.05 19.79
N GLY A 8 -4.78 13.92 19.27
CA GLY A 8 -5.95 13.84 18.42
C GLY A 8 -5.67 13.96 16.94
N GLU A 9 -4.50 14.40 16.55
CA GLU A 9 -4.17 14.47 15.14
C GLU A 9 -3.85 13.09 14.64
N LYS A 10 -4.25 12.83 13.39
CA LYS A 10 -3.94 11.58 12.76
C LYS A 10 -2.58 11.65 12.10
N SER A 11 -1.96 10.49 11.96
CA SER A 11 -0.73 10.41 11.19
C SER A 11 -0.99 10.89 9.77
N VAL A 12 0.02 11.54 9.18
CA VAL A 12 -0.06 11.97 7.81
C VAL A 12 -0.25 10.79 6.88
N TYR A 13 0.40 9.67 7.19
CA TYR A 13 0.32 8.49 6.34
C TYR A 13 -0.53 7.42 7.00
N ARG A 14 -1.53 6.95 6.27
CA ARG A 14 -2.31 5.78 6.63
C ARG A 14 -2.07 4.77 5.53
N ILE A 15 -1.30 3.74 5.83
CA ILE A 15 -0.81 2.80 4.82
C ILE A 15 -1.50 1.47 5.01
N ALA A 16 -2.17 1.00 3.97
CA ALA A 16 -2.87 -0.27 3.99
C ALA A 16 -2.08 -1.30 3.21
N VAL A 17 -2.05 -2.53 3.71
CA VAL A 17 -1.42 -3.65 3.03
C VAL A 17 -2.48 -4.72 2.84
N LEU A 18 -2.83 -5.00 1.58
CA LEU A 18 -3.83 -6.00 1.23
C LEU A 18 -3.13 -7.17 0.53
N ALA A 19 -3.01 -8.29 1.22
CA ALA A 19 -2.36 -9.48 0.70
C ALA A 19 -2.99 -10.69 1.34
N GLU A 20 -3.15 -11.76 0.56
CA GLU A 20 -3.83 -12.96 1.01
C GLU A 20 -3.05 -13.72 2.05
N GLN A 21 -1.75 -13.86 1.85
CA GLN A 21 -0.93 -14.69 2.72
C GLN A 21 -0.34 -13.89 3.85
N GLU A 22 -0.46 -14.41 5.04
CA GLU A 22 -0.04 -13.69 6.23
C GLU A 22 1.45 -13.36 6.21
N ALA A 23 2.27 -14.32 5.79
CA ALA A 23 3.71 -14.08 5.78
C ALA A 23 4.10 -12.95 4.84
N GLU A 24 3.49 -12.93 3.66
CA GLU A 24 3.75 -11.87 2.71
C GLU A 24 3.26 -10.53 3.22
N ARG A 25 2.07 -10.51 3.78
CA ARG A 25 1.46 -9.30 4.30
C ARG A 25 2.29 -8.71 5.43
N GLN A 26 2.74 -9.55 6.35
CA GLN A 26 3.56 -9.09 7.47
C GLN A 26 4.91 -8.57 7.00
N ARG A 27 5.49 -9.23 6.01
CA ARG A 27 6.79 -8.81 5.51
C ARG A 27 6.73 -7.42 4.93
N TYR A 28 5.69 -7.12 4.15
CA TYR A 28 5.52 -5.78 3.60
C TYR A 28 5.29 -4.76 4.70
N ALA A 29 4.43 -5.10 5.65
CA ALA A 29 4.10 -4.17 6.73
C ALA A 29 5.34 -3.84 7.56
N GLU A 30 6.16 -4.83 7.85
CA GLU A 30 7.38 -4.61 8.62
C GLU A 30 8.38 -3.77 7.85
N GLN A 31 8.51 -4.03 6.56
CA GLN A 31 9.44 -3.27 5.76
C GLN A 31 9.01 -1.80 5.64
N ILE A 32 7.72 -1.57 5.50
CA ILE A 32 7.18 -0.21 5.48
C ILE A 32 7.51 0.51 6.79
N THR A 33 7.27 -0.15 7.91
CA THR A 33 7.51 0.45 9.20
C THR A 33 8.98 0.82 9.38
N ARG A 34 9.87 -0.11 9.04
CA ARG A 34 11.30 0.16 9.17
C ARG A 34 11.75 1.30 8.26
N PHE A 35 11.23 1.32 7.03
CA PHE A 35 11.58 2.37 6.09
C PHE A 35 11.14 3.73 6.61
N CYS A 36 9.92 3.80 7.12
CA CYS A 36 9.39 5.07 7.62
C CYS A 36 10.15 5.53 8.86
N GLU A 37 10.55 4.59 9.71
CA GLU A 37 11.32 4.95 10.90
C GLU A 37 12.64 5.62 10.53
N THR A 38 13.28 5.17 9.45
CA THR A 38 14.53 5.79 9.04
C THR A 38 14.33 7.22 8.58
N LYS A 39 13.10 7.59 8.27
CA LYS A 39 12.78 8.95 7.83
C LYS A 39 12.08 9.74 8.93
N GLY A 40 12.02 9.20 10.13
CA GLY A 40 11.36 9.88 11.22
C GLY A 40 9.85 9.90 11.11
N LEU A 41 9.28 8.97 10.34
CA LEU A 41 7.84 8.90 10.13
C LEU A 41 7.27 7.70 10.86
N PHE A 42 6.07 7.86 11.39
CA PHE A 42 5.42 6.80 12.15
C PHE A 42 3.98 6.65 11.64
N PRO A 43 3.82 6.00 10.47
CA PRO A 43 2.50 5.88 9.87
C PRO A 43 1.64 4.87 10.61
N GLN A 44 0.35 4.98 10.38
CA GLN A 44 -0.57 3.94 10.79
C GLN A 44 -0.57 2.89 9.68
N VAL A 45 -0.16 1.68 10.01
CA VAL A 45 -0.08 0.60 9.02
C VAL A 45 -1.16 -0.42 9.35
N MET A 46 -2.05 -0.67 8.39
CA MET A 46 -3.18 -1.57 8.57
C MET A 46 -3.06 -2.72 7.61
N GLN A 47 -3.34 -3.93 8.08
CA GLN A 47 -3.21 -5.13 7.27
C GLN A 47 -4.56 -5.75 7.03
N TYR A 48 -4.80 -6.18 5.79
CA TYR A 48 -6.05 -6.81 5.38
C TYR A 48 -5.75 -8.06 4.56
N ASP A 49 -6.52 -9.12 4.80
CA ASP A 49 -6.38 -10.34 4.02
C ASP A 49 -7.55 -10.54 3.06
N ASP A 50 -8.56 -9.66 3.10
CA ASP A 50 -9.67 -9.79 2.18
C ASP A 50 -10.17 -8.42 1.74
N GLN A 51 -10.68 -8.38 0.52
CA GLN A 51 -11.08 -7.14 -0.13
C GLN A 51 -12.28 -6.49 0.52
N GLU A 52 -13.19 -7.31 1.01
CA GLU A 52 -14.44 -6.77 1.55
C GLU A 52 -14.16 -5.86 2.73
N ARG A 53 -13.37 -6.34 3.67
CA ARG A 53 -13.02 -5.54 4.84
C ARG A 53 -12.19 -4.33 4.46
N PHE A 54 -11.29 -4.52 3.51
CA PHE A 54 -10.43 -3.43 3.07
C PHE A 54 -11.27 -2.29 2.49
N PHE A 55 -12.20 -2.60 1.60
CA PHE A 55 -12.99 -1.55 0.96
C PHE A 55 -14.04 -0.97 1.89
N GLU A 56 -14.56 -1.78 2.80
CA GLU A 56 -15.48 -1.29 3.80
C GLU A 56 -14.81 -0.21 4.65
N THR A 57 -13.60 -0.47 5.09
CA THR A 57 -12.84 0.48 5.89
C THR A 57 -12.43 1.70 5.06
N SER A 58 -12.01 1.46 3.82
CA SER A 58 -11.51 2.54 2.96
C SER A 58 -12.60 3.55 2.61
N GLN A 59 -13.85 3.12 2.57
CA GLN A 59 -14.94 4.06 2.33
C GLN A 59 -15.08 5.07 3.45
N LYS A 60 -14.76 4.65 4.66
CA LYS A 60 -14.88 5.54 5.81
C LYS A 60 -13.60 6.30 6.10
N ASP A 61 -12.47 5.67 5.86
CA ASP A 61 -11.18 6.26 6.21
C ASP A 61 -10.18 5.81 5.15
N ALA A 62 -10.12 6.55 4.07
CA ALA A 62 -9.31 6.17 2.92
C ALA A 62 -7.83 6.16 3.24
N PRO A 63 -7.08 5.16 2.75
CA PRO A 63 -5.64 5.16 2.96
C PRO A 63 -4.98 6.23 2.10
N THR A 64 -3.88 6.77 2.58
CA THR A 64 -3.06 7.66 1.76
C THR A 64 -2.22 6.84 0.79
N ASN A 65 -1.82 5.63 1.22
CA ASN A 65 -0.96 4.74 0.46
C ASN A 65 -1.46 3.30 0.64
N ALA A 66 -1.35 2.50 -0.40
CA ALA A 66 -1.79 1.11 -0.30
C ALA A 66 -0.85 0.19 -1.07
N VAL A 67 -0.56 -0.97 -0.49
CA VAL A 67 0.10 -2.07 -1.19
C VAL A 67 -1.00 -3.06 -1.52
N ILE A 68 -1.21 -3.31 -2.81
CA ILE A 68 -2.18 -4.30 -3.26
C ILE A 68 -1.39 -5.48 -3.82
N ALA A 69 -1.50 -6.62 -3.16
CA ALA A 69 -0.68 -7.78 -3.48
C ALA A 69 -1.52 -9.05 -3.63
N LEU A 70 -2.72 -8.91 -4.15
CA LEU A 70 -3.58 -10.05 -4.44
C LEU A 70 -3.18 -10.66 -5.77
N SER A 71 -3.23 -11.99 -5.84
CA SER A 71 -2.86 -12.69 -7.06
C SER A 71 -3.96 -12.63 -8.11
N GLY A 72 -3.55 -12.73 -9.36
CA GLY A 72 -4.48 -12.87 -10.47
C GLY A 72 -5.34 -11.65 -10.70
N VAL A 73 -6.50 -11.91 -11.30
CA VAL A 73 -7.43 -10.85 -11.67
C VAL A 73 -8.00 -10.14 -10.45
N ALA A 74 -8.02 -10.82 -9.29
CA ALA A 74 -8.49 -10.18 -8.07
C ALA A 74 -7.66 -8.93 -7.76
N GLY A 75 -6.35 -8.99 -8.02
CA GLY A 75 -5.49 -7.83 -7.81
C GLY A 75 -5.85 -6.68 -8.74
N LEU A 76 -6.09 -6.98 -10.00
CA LEU A 76 -6.49 -5.96 -10.96
C LEU A 76 -7.81 -5.30 -10.55
N ASN A 77 -8.78 -6.13 -10.16
CA ASN A 77 -10.08 -5.58 -9.73
C ASN A 77 -9.93 -4.70 -8.51
N ALA A 78 -9.09 -5.11 -7.58
CA ALA A 78 -8.89 -4.31 -6.37
C ALA A 78 -8.23 -2.97 -6.69
N VAL A 79 -7.25 -2.96 -7.59
CA VAL A 79 -6.58 -1.71 -7.95
C VAL A 79 -7.55 -0.78 -8.66
N GLU A 80 -8.36 -1.32 -9.56
CA GLU A 80 -9.36 -0.52 -10.26
C GLU A 80 -10.36 0.09 -9.27
N HIS A 81 -10.84 -0.73 -8.34
CA HIS A 81 -11.81 -0.27 -7.37
C HIS A 81 -11.21 0.81 -6.47
N LEU A 82 -9.98 0.58 -5.99
CA LEU A 82 -9.35 1.55 -5.12
C LEU A 82 -9.08 2.87 -5.84
N ARG A 83 -8.64 2.81 -7.08
CA ARG A 83 -8.39 4.03 -7.84
C ARG A 83 -9.68 4.83 -8.05
N SER A 84 -10.78 4.15 -8.27
CA SER A 84 -12.07 4.79 -8.41
C SER A 84 -12.53 5.42 -7.09
N LEU A 85 -12.31 4.69 -5.98
CA LEU A 85 -12.76 5.13 -4.67
C LEU A 85 -11.88 6.25 -4.12
N CYS A 86 -10.59 6.17 -4.35
CA CYS A 86 -9.61 7.11 -3.80
C CYS A 86 -8.64 7.56 -4.86
N PRO A 87 -9.01 8.56 -5.66
CA PRO A 87 -8.17 8.96 -6.80
C PRO A 87 -6.78 9.43 -6.41
N ALA A 88 -6.60 9.89 -5.18
CA ALA A 88 -5.32 10.42 -4.73
C ALA A 88 -4.44 9.40 -4.03
N CYS A 89 -4.92 8.18 -3.83
CA CYS A 89 -4.16 7.17 -3.11
C CYS A 89 -2.94 6.76 -3.92
N ARG A 90 -1.80 6.69 -3.27
CA ARG A 90 -0.58 6.20 -3.90
C ARG A 90 -0.51 4.70 -3.71
N MET A 91 -0.11 3.97 -4.78
CA MET A 91 -0.19 2.52 -4.76
C MET A 91 1.10 1.86 -5.20
N ILE A 92 1.45 0.77 -4.51
CA ILE A 92 2.39 -0.21 -5.00
C ILE A 92 1.57 -1.46 -5.29
N TRP A 93 1.66 -1.97 -6.51
CA TRP A 93 0.88 -3.13 -6.95
C TRP A 93 1.84 -4.29 -7.18
N CYS A 94 1.64 -5.39 -6.46
CA CYS A 94 2.45 -6.60 -6.60
C CYS A 94 1.56 -7.71 -7.16
N SER A 95 1.99 -8.35 -8.23
CA SER A 95 1.17 -9.36 -8.88
C SER A 95 2.00 -10.51 -9.41
N ASP A 96 1.37 -11.67 -9.52
CA ASP A 96 1.98 -12.82 -10.17
C ASP A 96 1.79 -12.79 -11.68
N LEU A 97 0.96 -11.88 -12.19
CA LEU A 97 0.74 -11.69 -13.61
C LEU A 97 1.25 -10.31 -14.04
N ASP A 98 1.65 -10.20 -15.29
CA ASP A 98 2.20 -8.94 -15.76
C ASP A 98 1.09 -7.97 -16.14
N PHE A 99 0.70 -7.16 -15.20
CA PHE A 99 -0.28 -6.11 -15.41
C PHE A 99 0.37 -4.74 -15.55
N SER A 100 1.62 -4.69 -16.00
CA SER A 100 2.35 -3.42 -16.03
C SER A 100 1.63 -2.36 -16.86
N LEU A 101 0.97 -2.74 -17.95
CA LEU A 101 0.24 -1.79 -18.75
C LEU A 101 -0.97 -1.24 -18.01
N HIS A 102 -1.68 -2.12 -17.31
CA HIS A 102 -2.80 -1.67 -16.47
C HIS A 102 -2.31 -0.78 -15.34
N ALA A 103 -1.16 -1.11 -14.77
CA ALA A 103 -0.59 -0.31 -13.69
C ALA A 103 -0.31 1.11 -14.16
N PHE A 104 0.21 1.24 -15.37
CA PHE A 104 0.46 2.55 -15.95
C PHE A 104 -0.84 3.32 -16.11
N ARG A 105 -1.86 2.68 -16.65
CA ARG A 105 -3.14 3.34 -16.88
C ARG A 105 -3.83 3.73 -15.59
N LEU A 106 -3.69 2.89 -14.57
CA LEU A 106 -4.32 3.14 -13.27
C LEU A 106 -3.46 3.98 -12.36
N ARG A 107 -2.32 4.43 -12.88
CA ARG A 107 -1.43 5.35 -12.16
C ARG A 107 -0.92 4.77 -10.85
N ALA A 108 -0.65 3.45 -10.83
CA ALA A 108 0.05 2.86 -9.72
C ALA A 108 1.47 3.45 -9.71
N ASP A 109 1.95 3.83 -8.54
CA ASP A 109 3.26 4.45 -8.44
C ASP A 109 4.36 3.46 -8.76
N TYR A 110 4.13 2.19 -8.46
CA TYR A 110 5.11 1.15 -8.71
C TYR A 110 4.40 -0.17 -8.94
N PHE A 111 4.90 -0.95 -9.87
CA PHE A 111 4.38 -2.29 -10.15
C PHE A 111 5.51 -3.30 -10.00
N LEU A 112 5.28 -4.36 -9.24
CA LEU A 112 6.30 -5.37 -8.97
C LEU A 112 5.76 -6.76 -9.27
N MET A 113 6.57 -7.57 -9.95
CA MET A 113 6.21 -8.97 -10.19
C MET A 113 6.63 -9.81 -8.99
N LYS A 114 5.76 -10.73 -8.59
CA LYS A 114 6.08 -11.68 -7.52
C LYS A 114 6.98 -12.78 -8.06
N PRO A 115 7.88 -13.32 -7.27
CA PRO A 115 8.13 -12.98 -5.87
C PRO A 115 8.88 -11.66 -5.74
N VAL A 116 8.47 -10.85 -4.78
CA VAL A 116 9.01 -9.51 -4.61
C VAL A 116 10.16 -9.55 -3.63
N SER A 117 11.35 -9.13 -4.08
CA SER A 117 12.50 -9.08 -3.20
C SER A 117 12.41 -7.86 -2.30
N GLU A 118 13.17 -7.91 -1.22
CA GLU A 118 13.22 -6.79 -0.29
C GLU A 118 13.75 -5.53 -0.99
N GLU A 119 14.76 -5.70 -1.84
CA GLU A 119 15.32 -4.56 -2.56
C GLU A 119 14.34 -3.95 -3.53
N ALA A 120 13.58 -4.80 -4.24
CA ALA A 120 12.57 -4.29 -5.18
C ALA A 120 11.49 -3.51 -4.45
N PHE A 121 11.04 -4.05 -3.32
CA PHE A 121 10.02 -3.36 -2.53
C PHE A 121 10.55 -2.05 -1.97
N GLN A 122 11.81 -2.04 -1.57
CA GLN A 122 12.45 -0.82 -1.08
C GLN A 122 12.43 0.29 -2.14
N ARG A 123 12.66 -0.06 -3.40
CA ARG A 123 12.60 0.91 -4.48
C ARG A 123 11.19 1.50 -4.62
N GLY A 124 10.18 0.65 -4.43
CA GLY A 124 8.81 1.14 -4.45
C GLY A 124 8.54 2.10 -3.31
N LEU A 125 9.06 1.80 -2.13
CA LEU A 125 8.89 2.69 -0.99
C LEU A 125 9.57 4.03 -1.23
N ASN A 126 10.74 4.02 -1.88
CA ASN A 126 11.41 5.27 -2.20
C ASN A 126 10.57 6.13 -3.14
N ALA A 127 9.82 5.51 -4.04
CA ALA A 127 8.94 6.26 -4.95
C ALA A 127 7.73 6.83 -4.22
N TRP A 128 7.34 6.20 -3.11
CA TRP A 128 6.16 6.61 -2.36
C TRP A 128 6.42 7.80 -1.44
N ILE A 129 7.53 7.71 -0.72
CA ILE A 129 7.77 8.60 0.41
C ILE A 129 9.13 9.22 0.20
N GLU A 130 9.13 10.48 -0.07
CA GLU A 130 10.37 11.20 -0.30
C GLU A 130 10.72 12.18 0.81
#